data_70db1cb0c1d306ccd468498d4cb5f098
#
_entry.id   70db1cb0c1d306ccd468498d4cb5f098
#
_cell.length_a   1.000
_cell.length_b   1.000
_cell.length_c   1.000
_cell.angle_alpha   90.00
_cell.angle_beta   90.00
_cell.angle_gamma   90.00
#
_symmetry.space_group_name_H-M   'P 1'
#
loop_
_entity.id
_entity.type
_entity.pdbx_description
1 polymer ?
#
loop_
_entity_poly.entity_id
_entity_poly.type
_entity_poly.pdbx_seq_one_letter_code
_entity_poly.pdbx_strand_id
1 'polypeptide(L)'
;MEKQSRSILAILSTDIPGYTQKTEENESHAFSLIAKHRDIISKYVSESNGFTFKEMGDGTFNKFDSAIDASRCAIKIQSEAIERNLPLRVGLHLGDVVQEGDDILGVGVNIADRIQGHAKPGTIYISDDIYRQIKNQPDLNTSSVGEYELKGIKGKMSLHELIFNSDGTITERIEVTHKIQAHDEEGNKEVKEAPKNEFLKTLTMFFFDNKTDNADLDWLQFGVPSACYYTLQQEKVIVMYKPYSSGNANNTESSLNIPNTLKKKITNQQNKDYWISGVILNHDDGYCITTELYNAKLGKLLQTREFTGDNIFTLIDNIALQLRYDLDIPPSHIESTDSVSISDNYTNNIKAFELYMISKQKKMKISKEPLKSLVNSMEEILKYDKEFAIIYRELCEIHLYLGSDDKMKENMERTMQLLHKFPEPLQYETKANYFRFVEKNPEKTIKLYELWSKLQPHNIKAHKELAETYMEMRDADKALEQLLIVASMTPSDFTVLSDIVESYIRKNNFEDAKKILKDFGVKYPNNYKSYSKLGELYESMGEFGKAKEQYEIVSLIEPNINDITLAKIETKFGNFDLAVNKLVDLCKSPKSTKNRKYSALRALSNIYYKIGKVNKTIECSEDAYKLDPT
;
A
#
# COMPACT_ATOMS: atom_id res chain seq x y z
N MET A 1 15.72 63.54 7.03
CA MET A 1 16.09 62.12 6.94
C MET A 1 14.89 61.33 7.45
N GLU A 2 14.07 60.82 6.54
CA GLU A 2 13.01 59.90 6.92
C GLU A 2 13.63 58.66 7.57
N LYS A 3 13.07 58.25 8.71
CA LYS A 3 13.55 57.07 9.46
C LYS A 3 13.26 55.83 8.64
N GLN A 4 14.29 55.22 8.06
CA GLN A 4 14.18 53.88 7.48
C GLN A 4 13.76 52.90 8.58
N SER A 5 12.55 52.35 8.48
CA SER A 5 12.08 51.31 9.42
C SER A 5 12.34 49.93 8.83
N ARG A 6 12.98 49.06 9.59
CA ARG A 6 13.12 47.64 9.25
C ARG A 6 11.97 46.84 9.85
N SER A 7 11.42 45.92 9.08
CA SER A 7 10.36 45.03 9.52
C SER A 7 10.51 43.64 8.88
N ILE A 8 9.95 42.64 9.53
CA ILE A 8 9.85 41.30 8.95
C ILE A 8 8.46 41.18 8.32
N LEU A 9 8.39 41.02 7.01
CA LEU A 9 7.15 40.91 6.24
C LEU A 9 7.13 39.66 5.39
N ALA A 10 5.93 39.10 5.14
CA ALA A 10 5.73 38.10 4.13
C ALA A 10 5.58 38.79 2.76
N ILE A 11 6.45 38.44 1.83
CA ILE A 11 6.47 38.96 0.46
C ILE A 11 5.96 37.91 -0.48
N LEU A 12 4.93 38.23 -1.26
CA LEU A 12 4.34 37.43 -2.30
C LEU A 12 4.72 38.03 -3.66
N SER A 13 5.46 37.25 -4.46
CA SER A 13 5.83 37.61 -5.84
C SER A 13 5.04 36.75 -6.82
N THR A 14 4.52 37.35 -7.88
CA THR A 14 3.77 36.67 -8.94
C THR A 14 4.30 37.04 -10.31
N ASP A 15 4.13 36.14 -11.30
CA ASP A 15 4.59 36.32 -12.67
C ASP A 15 3.76 35.54 -13.68
N ILE A 16 3.60 36.04 -14.91
CA ILE A 16 2.92 35.37 -16.01
C ILE A 16 3.94 34.54 -16.81
N PRO A 17 3.88 33.20 -16.81
CA PRO A 17 4.86 32.35 -17.52
C PRO A 17 4.89 32.62 -19.02
N GLY A 18 6.11 32.88 -19.53
CA GLY A 18 6.34 33.06 -20.97
C GLY A 18 5.75 34.36 -21.56
N TYR A 19 5.54 35.37 -20.73
CA TYR A 19 4.93 36.64 -21.15
C TYR A 19 5.70 37.33 -22.30
N THR A 20 7.03 37.37 -22.24
CA THR A 20 7.87 37.96 -23.30
C THR A 20 7.60 37.33 -24.66
N GLN A 21 7.57 36.02 -24.74
CA GLN A 21 7.27 35.30 -25.98
C GLN A 21 5.84 35.58 -26.47
N LYS A 22 4.86 35.62 -25.58
CA LYS A 22 3.47 35.92 -25.91
C LYS A 22 3.29 37.33 -26.42
N THR A 23 4.11 38.27 -25.95
CA THR A 23 4.12 39.67 -26.44
C THR A 23 4.67 39.74 -27.86
N GLU A 24 5.72 39.01 -28.17
CA GLU A 24 6.27 38.92 -29.53
C GLU A 24 5.28 38.30 -30.52
N GLU A 25 4.48 37.33 -30.07
CA GLU A 25 3.47 36.64 -30.91
C GLU A 25 2.20 37.50 -31.10
N ASN A 26 1.69 38.12 -30.05
CA ASN A 26 0.46 38.95 -30.09
C ASN A 26 0.39 39.96 -28.91
N GLU A 27 0.79 41.19 -29.16
CA GLU A 27 0.84 42.26 -28.15
C GLU A 27 -0.52 42.56 -27.52
N SER A 28 -1.61 42.60 -28.29
CA SER A 28 -2.95 42.84 -27.76
C SER A 28 -3.42 41.71 -26.82
N HIS A 29 -3.07 40.47 -27.14
CA HIS A 29 -3.36 39.34 -26.27
C HIS A 29 -2.55 39.43 -24.96
N ALA A 30 -1.26 39.76 -25.05
CA ALA A 30 -0.39 39.92 -23.89
C ALA A 30 -0.91 41.01 -22.93
N PHE A 31 -1.37 42.15 -23.44
CA PHE A 31 -2.00 43.18 -22.60
C PHE A 31 -3.27 42.70 -21.91
N SER A 32 -4.07 41.86 -22.57
CA SER A 32 -5.26 41.27 -21.93
C SER A 32 -4.91 40.33 -20.77
N LEU A 33 -3.76 39.63 -20.84
CA LEU A 33 -3.28 38.77 -19.75
C LEU A 33 -2.82 39.61 -18.54
N ILE A 34 -2.11 40.73 -18.75
CA ILE A 34 -1.75 41.67 -17.67
C ILE A 34 -3.01 42.22 -16.99
N ALA A 35 -4.01 42.62 -17.76
CA ALA A 35 -5.24 43.17 -17.19
C ALA A 35 -5.95 42.14 -16.31
N LYS A 36 -6.04 40.86 -16.76
CA LYS A 36 -6.58 39.77 -15.96
C LYS A 36 -5.76 39.49 -14.70
N HIS A 37 -4.43 39.47 -14.82
CA HIS A 37 -3.52 39.29 -13.69
C HIS A 37 -3.72 40.36 -12.62
N ARG A 38 -3.71 41.64 -13.01
CA ARG A 38 -3.90 42.75 -12.08
C ARG A 38 -5.27 42.75 -11.40
N ASP A 39 -6.32 42.40 -12.13
CA ASP A 39 -7.67 42.27 -11.59
C ASP A 39 -7.72 41.21 -10.46
N ILE A 40 -7.14 40.00 -10.69
CA ILE A 40 -7.06 38.94 -9.70
C ILE A 40 -6.24 39.39 -8.48
N ILE A 41 -5.05 40.00 -8.71
CA ILE A 41 -4.16 40.41 -7.63
C ILE A 41 -4.83 41.48 -6.76
N SER A 42 -5.35 42.55 -7.36
CA SER A 42 -5.97 43.67 -6.61
C SER A 42 -7.13 43.19 -5.74
N LYS A 43 -7.95 42.28 -6.25
CA LYS A 43 -9.08 41.70 -5.53
C LYS A 43 -8.62 40.97 -4.27
N TYR A 44 -7.75 39.97 -4.41
CA TYR A 44 -7.43 39.09 -3.29
C TYR A 44 -6.40 39.65 -2.32
N VAL A 45 -5.47 40.48 -2.80
CA VAL A 45 -4.50 41.17 -1.91
C VAL A 45 -5.23 42.12 -0.95
N SER A 46 -6.19 42.93 -1.45
CA SER A 46 -6.98 43.80 -0.59
C SER A 46 -7.89 43.06 0.38
N GLU A 47 -8.51 41.96 -0.05
CA GLU A 47 -9.34 41.12 0.81
C GLU A 47 -8.56 40.38 1.92
N SER A 48 -7.25 40.21 1.74
CA SER A 48 -6.38 39.46 2.65
C SER A 48 -5.46 40.37 3.49
N ASN A 49 -5.81 41.63 3.70
CA ASN A 49 -5.02 42.61 4.42
C ASN A 49 -3.58 42.80 3.88
N GLY A 50 -3.39 42.57 2.58
CA GLY A 50 -2.14 42.80 1.88
C GLY A 50 -2.09 44.13 1.17
N PHE A 51 -0.89 44.49 0.69
CA PHE A 51 -0.67 45.70 -0.09
C PHE A 51 0.28 45.41 -1.26
N THR A 52 -0.12 45.79 -2.49
CA THR A 52 0.74 45.72 -3.66
C THR A 52 1.64 46.93 -3.69
N PHE A 53 2.93 46.77 -3.47
CA PHE A 53 3.88 47.88 -3.41
C PHE A 53 4.69 48.06 -4.71
N LYS A 54 4.65 47.06 -5.60
CA LYS A 54 5.38 47.16 -6.87
C LYS A 54 4.74 46.29 -7.95
N GLU A 55 4.60 46.89 -9.14
CA GLU A 55 4.21 46.21 -10.37
C GLU A 55 5.38 46.25 -11.35
N MET A 56 5.77 45.14 -11.93
CA MET A 56 6.89 45.03 -12.87
C MET A 56 6.46 44.22 -14.10
N GLY A 57 5.94 44.95 -15.11
CA GLY A 57 5.52 44.34 -16.37
C GLY A 57 4.43 43.28 -16.14
N ASP A 58 4.81 42.02 -16.22
CA ASP A 58 3.97 40.83 -16.07
C ASP A 58 3.93 40.25 -14.64
N GLY A 59 4.64 40.89 -13.68
CA GLY A 59 4.71 40.45 -12.29
C GLY A 59 4.28 41.51 -11.29
N THR A 60 3.96 41.06 -10.05
CA THR A 60 3.66 41.95 -8.92
C THR A 60 4.38 41.49 -7.66
N PHE A 61 4.66 42.49 -6.78
CA PHE A 61 5.13 42.26 -5.42
C PHE A 61 4.13 42.77 -4.41
N ASN A 62 3.76 41.91 -3.48
CA ASN A 62 2.74 42.22 -2.48
C ASN A 62 3.30 41.88 -1.10
N LYS A 63 2.98 42.75 -0.09
CA LYS A 63 3.39 42.55 1.31
C LYS A 63 2.22 42.19 2.19
N PHE A 64 2.53 41.41 3.24
CA PHE A 64 1.59 41.04 4.29
C PHE A 64 2.31 41.06 5.63
N ASP A 65 1.61 41.46 6.68
CA ASP A 65 2.11 41.36 8.05
C ASP A 65 2.03 39.93 8.60
N SER A 66 1.21 39.07 7.97
CA SER A 66 0.96 37.68 8.33
C SER A 66 1.36 36.72 7.22
N ALA A 67 2.24 35.75 7.54
CA ALA A 67 2.60 34.67 6.64
C ALA A 67 1.38 33.74 6.31
N ILE A 68 0.45 33.63 7.25
CA ILE A 68 -0.78 32.83 7.08
C ILE A 68 -1.70 33.52 6.07
N ASP A 69 -1.91 34.84 6.21
CA ASP A 69 -2.78 35.58 5.30
C ASP A 69 -2.17 35.67 3.89
N ALA A 70 -0.85 35.81 3.79
CA ALA A 70 -0.12 35.75 2.52
C ALA A 70 -0.32 34.41 1.81
N SER A 71 -0.24 33.31 2.56
CA SER A 71 -0.40 31.94 2.03
C SER A 71 -1.84 31.68 1.55
N ARG A 72 -2.84 32.10 2.33
CA ARG A 72 -4.26 32.00 1.93
C ARG A 72 -4.58 32.87 0.72
N CYS A 73 -4.01 34.07 0.67
CA CYS A 73 -4.13 34.98 -0.49
C CYS A 73 -3.54 34.32 -1.75
N ALA A 74 -2.34 33.78 -1.65
CA ALA A 74 -1.68 33.08 -2.76
C ALA A 74 -2.52 31.96 -3.35
N ILE A 75 -3.16 31.16 -2.51
CA ILE A 75 -4.07 30.08 -2.93
C ILE A 75 -5.26 30.64 -3.71
N LYS A 76 -5.94 31.65 -3.18
CA LYS A 76 -7.08 32.28 -3.86
C LYS A 76 -6.68 32.89 -5.22
N ILE A 77 -5.54 33.60 -5.27
CA ILE A 77 -4.99 34.16 -6.51
C ILE A 77 -4.77 33.05 -7.54
N GLN A 78 -4.06 32.00 -7.16
CA GLN A 78 -3.68 30.93 -8.10
C GLN A 78 -4.89 30.13 -8.56
N SER A 79 -5.87 29.89 -7.70
CA SER A 79 -7.11 29.20 -8.06
C SER A 79 -7.91 29.97 -9.11
N GLU A 80 -8.18 31.25 -8.89
CA GLU A 80 -8.89 32.06 -9.89
C GLU A 80 -8.06 32.25 -11.17
N ALA A 81 -6.74 32.33 -11.05
CA ALA A 81 -5.86 32.41 -12.23
C ALA A 81 -5.95 31.12 -13.08
N ILE A 82 -5.99 29.94 -12.47
CA ILE A 82 -6.18 28.66 -13.18
C ILE A 82 -7.55 28.62 -13.85
N GLU A 83 -8.63 29.00 -13.16
CA GLU A 83 -9.98 29.07 -13.71
C GLU A 83 -10.09 29.99 -14.93
N ARG A 84 -9.35 31.12 -14.90
CA ARG A 84 -9.29 32.04 -16.03
C ARG A 84 -8.26 31.66 -17.11
N ASN A 85 -7.70 30.44 -17.08
CA ASN A 85 -6.67 29.93 -17.97
C ASN A 85 -5.39 30.81 -17.99
N LEU A 86 -5.00 31.32 -16.84
CA LEU A 86 -3.80 32.11 -16.61
C LEU A 86 -2.97 31.56 -15.44
N PRO A 87 -2.45 30.31 -15.49
CA PRO A 87 -1.69 29.74 -14.39
C PRO A 87 -0.42 30.57 -14.15
N LEU A 88 -0.31 31.18 -12.97
CA LEU A 88 0.82 32.03 -12.58
C LEU A 88 1.98 31.21 -12.00
N ARG A 89 3.16 31.79 -11.91
CA ARG A 89 4.23 31.38 -11.02
C ARG A 89 4.15 32.26 -9.77
N VAL A 90 4.11 31.62 -8.58
CA VAL A 90 3.96 32.35 -7.32
C VAL A 90 5.04 31.94 -6.34
N GLY A 91 5.69 32.92 -5.71
CA GLY A 91 6.73 32.73 -4.70
C GLY A 91 6.44 33.53 -3.43
N LEU A 92 6.57 32.88 -2.25
CA LEU A 92 6.43 33.54 -0.95
C LEU A 92 7.69 33.38 -0.10
N HIS A 93 8.07 34.46 0.56
CA HIS A 93 9.15 34.45 1.54
C HIS A 93 8.83 35.38 2.72
N LEU A 94 9.20 34.97 3.92
CA LEU A 94 9.17 35.79 5.13
C LEU A 94 10.59 36.27 5.41
N GLY A 95 10.82 37.58 5.32
CA GLY A 95 12.16 38.12 5.46
C GLY A 95 12.23 39.59 5.90
N ASP A 96 13.45 40.01 6.22
CA ASP A 96 13.76 41.38 6.61
C ASP A 96 13.71 42.31 5.40
N VAL A 97 12.95 43.41 5.54
CA VAL A 97 12.76 44.44 4.51
C VAL A 97 12.92 45.84 5.11
N VAL A 98 13.26 46.79 4.25
CA VAL A 98 13.36 48.20 4.58
C VAL A 98 12.26 48.93 3.82
N GLN A 99 11.42 49.65 4.53
CA GLN A 99 10.38 50.50 3.94
C GLN A 99 10.92 51.88 3.68
N GLU A 100 10.80 52.38 2.45
CA GLU A 100 11.21 53.71 2.01
C GLU A 100 10.04 54.34 1.24
N GLY A 101 9.22 55.16 1.96
CA GLY A 101 7.94 55.64 1.43
C GLY A 101 6.96 54.49 1.18
N ASP A 102 6.42 54.41 -0.04
CA ASP A 102 5.52 53.34 -0.48
C ASP A 102 6.27 52.13 -1.06
N ASP A 103 7.59 52.20 -1.29
CA ASP A 103 8.41 51.10 -1.81
C ASP A 103 9.01 50.28 -0.68
N ILE A 104 9.23 48.99 -0.99
CA ILE A 104 9.84 48.03 -0.07
C ILE A 104 11.07 47.45 -0.74
N LEU A 105 12.19 47.56 -0.08
CA LEU A 105 13.48 47.11 -0.54
C LEU A 105 14.07 46.12 0.46
N GLY A 106 14.93 45.23 -0.02
CA GLY A 106 15.67 44.34 0.87
C GLY A 106 15.87 42.92 0.31
N VAL A 107 16.62 42.15 1.06
CA VAL A 107 16.96 40.79 0.69
C VAL A 107 15.70 39.93 0.61
N GLY A 108 14.70 40.16 1.48
CA GLY A 108 13.44 39.40 1.50
C GLY A 108 12.65 39.51 0.20
N VAL A 109 12.62 40.70 -0.44
CA VAL A 109 11.96 40.90 -1.75
C VAL A 109 12.66 40.08 -2.84
N ASN A 110 14.00 40.16 -2.87
CA ASN A 110 14.79 39.40 -3.87
C ASN A 110 14.65 37.88 -3.70
N ILE A 111 14.53 37.39 -2.46
CA ILE A 111 14.32 35.96 -2.21
C ILE A 111 12.96 35.51 -2.73
N ALA A 112 11.88 36.27 -2.45
CA ALA A 112 10.55 35.98 -2.96
C ALA A 112 10.51 35.91 -4.49
N ASP A 113 11.19 36.81 -5.18
CA ASP A 113 11.36 36.82 -6.63
C ASP A 113 12.08 35.57 -7.14
N ARG A 114 13.17 35.17 -6.48
CA ARG A 114 13.91 33.98 -6.87
C ARG A 114 13.09 32.70 -6.64
N ILE A 115 12.36 32.61 -5.55
CA ILE A 115 11.45 31.49 -5.28
C ILE A 115 10.37 31.40 -6.36
N GLN A 116 9.77 32.54 -6.74
CA GLN A 116 8.81 32.63 -7.82
C GLN A 116 9.40 32.13 -9.16
N GLY A 117 10.66 32.52 -9.46
CA GLY A 117 11.35 32.08 -10.67
C GLY A 117 11.58 30.56 -10.75
N HIS A 118 11.61 29.84 -9.64
CA HIS A 118 11.70 28.37 -9.58
C HIS A 118 10.33 27.69 -9.57
N ALA A 119 9.24 28.42 -9.30
CA ALA A 119 7.90 27.86 -9.30
C ALA A 119 7.48 27.41 -10.72
N LYS A 120 6.78 26.29 -10.82
CA LYS A 120 6.15 25.84 -12.06
C LYS A 120 4.90 26.67 -12.33
N PRO A 121 4.49 26.84 -13.61
CA PRO A 121 3.20 27.44 -13.92
C PRO A 121 2.06 26.71 -13.18
N GLY A 122 1.22 27.47 -12.47
CA GLY A 122 0.11 26.90 -11.70
C GLY A 122 0.47 26.46 -10.29
N THR A 123 1.71 26.68 -9.81
CA THR A 123 2.15 26.29 -8.47
C THR A 123 2.51 27.50 -7.59
N ILE A 124 2.53 27.29 -6.28
CA ILE A 124 2.91 28.30 -5.27
C ILE A 124 4.07 27.73 -4.46
N TYR A 125 5.27 28.31 -4.63
CA TYR A 125 6.44 27.91 -3.85
C TYR A 125 6.66 28.87 -2.68
N ILE A 126 7.03 28.33 -1.53
CA ILE A 126 7.26 29.08 -0.30
C ILE A 126 8.63 28.71 0.30
N SER A 127 9.24 29.66 1.01
CA SER A 127 10.45 29.39 1.78
C SER A 127 10.16 28.58 3.04
N ASP A 128 11.21 27.96 3.61
CA ASP A 128 11.13 27.27 4.90
C ASP A 128 10.67 28.22 6.03
N ASP A 129 10.98 29.52 5.96
CA ASP A 129 10.52 30.51 6.94
C ASP A 129 9.00 30.68 6.91
N ILE A 130 8.38 30.71 5.73
CA ILE A 130 6.90 30.69 5.58
C ILE A 130 6.36 29.35 6.08
N TYR A 131 6.95 28.24 5.65
CA TYR A 131 6.52 26.90 6.06
C TYR A 131 6.45 26.76 7.58
N ARG A 132 7.48 27.21 8.31
CA ARG A 132 7.51 27.16 9.78
C ARG A 132 6.35 27.91 10.43
N GLN A 133 5.88 29.00 9.83
CA GLN A 133 4.76 29.78 10.34
C GLN A 133 3.40 29.11 10.09
N ILE A 134 3.27 28.40 8.96
CA ILE A 134 1.97 27.86 8.51
C ILE A 134 1.79 26.37 8.78
N LYS A 135 2.84 25.59 9.08
CA LYS A 135 2.81 24.12 9.22
C LYS A 135 1.76 23.57 10.20
N ASN A 136 1.34 24.38 11.17
CA ASN A 136 0.34 24.02 12.17
C ASN A 136 -1.07 24.52 11.82
N GLN A 137 -1.26 25.16 10.67
CA GLN A 137 -2.57 25.60 10.21
C GLN A 137 -3.28 24.43 9.52
N PRO A 138 -4.48 24.01 9.99
CA PRO A 138 -5.16 22.85 9.45
C PRO A 138 -5.61 23.01 8.00
N ASP A 139 -5.75 24.26 7.57
CA ASP A 139 -6.21 24.66 6.25
C ASP A 139 -5.06 24.93 5.25
N LEU A 140 -3.79 24.89 5.66
CA LEU A 140 -2.64 25.15 4.79
C LEU A 140 -1.75 23.89 4.68
N ASN A 141 -1.87 23.19 3.56
CA ASN A 141 -1.08 22.00 3.27
C ASN A 141 0.14 22.34 2.40
N THR A 142 1.26 21.68 2.68
CA THR A 142 2.52 21.92 1.97
C THR A 142 3.20 20.60 1.63
N SER A 143 3.94 20.59 0.51
CA SER A 143 4.85 19.53 0.12
C SER A 143 6.26 20.08 -0.01
N SER A 144 7.30 19.33 0.42
CA SER A 144 8.69 19.73 0.21
C SER A 144 9.07 19.62 -1.27
N VAL A 145 9.68 20.65 -1.82
CA VAL A 145 10.16 20.68 -3.21
C VAL A 145 11.66 20.36 -3.29
N GLY A 146 12.38 20.49 -2.17
CA GLY A 146 13.82 20.25 -2.07
C GLY A 146 14.63 21.50 -1.78
N GLU A 147 15.96 21.38 -1.90
CA GLU A 147 16.91 22.45 -1.65
C GLU A 147 17.39 23.08 -2.96
N TYR A 148 17.38 24.41 -3.01
CA TYR A 148 17.74 25.20 -4.19
C TYR A 148 18.83 26.21 -3.88
N GLU A 149 19.78 26.36 -4.80
CA GLU A 149 20.72 27.47 -4.81
C GLU A 149 20.08 28.66 -5.53
N LEU A 150 19.67 29.66 -4.76
CA LEU A 150 19.05 30.86 -5.32
C LEU A 150 20.14 31.88 -5.70
N LYS A 151 20.04 32.43 -6.92
CA LYS A 151 21.06 33.36 -7.46
C LYS A 151 21.28 34.55 -6.52
N GLY A 152 22.52 34.76 -6.08
CA GLY A 152 22.89 35.87 -5.19
C GLY A 152 22.60 35.67 -3.71
N ILE A 153 22.18 34.48 -3.30
CA ILE A 153 21.96 34.08 -1.90
C ILE A 153 23.01 33.04 -1.51
N LYS A 154 23.64 33.25 -0.35
CA LYS A 154 24.66 32.30 0.15
C LYS A 154 23.97 31.08 0.76
N GLY A 155 24.33 29.89 0.25
CA GLY A 155 23.83 28.60 0.74
C GLY A 155 22.58 28.12 -0.01
N LYS A 156 22.16 26.89 0.30
CA LYS A 156 20.95 26.27 -0.22
C LYS A 156 19.75 26.67 0.64
N MET A 157 18.60 26.83 0.03
CA MET A 157 17.33 27.14 0.70
C MET A 157 16.33 26.02 0.43
N SER A 158 15.72 25.48 1.49
CA SER A 158 14.62 24.52 1.37
C SER A 158 13.36 25.25 0.93
N LEU A 159 12.74 24.74 -0.14
CA LEU A 159 11.48 25.24 -0.67
C LEU A 159 10.36 24.22 -0.47
N HIS A 160 9.15 24.74 -0.29
CA HIS A 160 7.93 23.95 -0.17
C HIS A 160 6.89 24.46 -1.18
N GLU A 161 5.97 23.60 -1.60
CA GLU A 161 4.83 23.92 -2.45
C GLU A 161 3.57 23.96 -1.59
N LEU A 162 2.75 25.00 -1.73
CA LEU A 162 1.40 25.05 -1.16
C LEU A 162 0.44 24.22 -2.03
N ILE A 163 -0.28 23.30 -1.39
CA ILE A 163 -1.23 22.41 -2.06
C ILE A 163 -2.65 22.97 -1.90
N PHE A 164 -3.38 23.08 -3.00
CA PHE A 164 -4.75 23.62 -3.04
C PHE A 164 -5.54 22.98 -4.19
N ASN A 165 -6.88 23.06 -4.12
CA ASN A 165 -7.77 22.62 -5.19
C ASN A 165 -8.01 23.73 -6.22
N SER A 166 -8.38 23.33 -7.44
CA SER A 166 -8.67 24.27 -8.53
C SER A 166 -9.89 25.18 -8.28
N ASP A 167 -10.76 24.85 -7.31
CA ASP A 167 -11.92 25.66 -6.90
C ASP A 167 -11.61 26.68 -5.79
N GLY A 168 -10.33 26.83 -5.44
CA GLY A 168 -9.89 27.74 -4.38
C GLY A 168 -10.29 27.29 -2.98
N THR A 169 -10.95 26.15 -2.84
CA THR A 169 -11.08 25.52 -1.54
C THR A 169 -9.68 25.11 -1.11
N ILE A 170 -9.28 25.67 0.01
CA ILE A 170 -8.09 25.22 0.72
C ILE A 170 -8.31 23.73 0.91
N THR A 171 -7.39 22.94 0.42
CA THR A 171 -7.46 21.50 0.66
C THR A 171 -7.41 21.34 2.18
N GLU A 172 -8.56 21.26 2.87
CA GLU A 172 -8.61 20.37 4.01
C GLU A 172 -7.95 19.10 3.49
N ARG A 173 -6.91 18.60 4.18
CA ARG A 173 -6.22 17.38 3.73
C ARG A 173 -7.16 16.52 2.93
N ILE A 174 -7.12 16.60 1.58
CA ILE A 174 -7.90 15.72 0.74
C ILE A 174 -7.19 14.38 0.85
N GLU A 175 -7.58 13.69 1.88
CA GLU A 175 -7.66 12.26 1.89
C GLU A 175 -8.52 11.89 0.69
N VAL A 176 -7.92 11.32 -0.35
CA VAL A 176 -8.70 10.73 -1.45
C VAL A 176 -9.41 9.52 -0.85
N THR A 177 -10.58 9.82 -0.32
CA THR A 177 -11.49 8.85 0.26
C THR A 177 -12.15 8.05 -0.85
N HIS A 178 -11.83 6.78 -0.92
CA HIS A 178 -12.84 5.81 -1.36
C HIS A 178 -13.80 5.64 -0.17
N LYS A 179 -14.86 6.44 -0.15
CA LYS A 179 -15.86 6.44 0.91
C LYS A 179 -16.56 5.09 1.02
N ILE A 180 -16.12 4.27 1.94
CA ILE A 180 -16.93 3.25 2.55
C ILE A 180 -17.45 3.88 3.85
N GLN A 181 -18.77 4.10 3.93
CA GLN A 181 -19.38 4.86 5.03
C GLN A 181 -19.61 3.98 6.24
N ALA A 182 -18.94 4.29 7.35
CA ALA A 182 -19.37 3.83 8.67
C ALA A 182 -20.26 4.92 9.31
N HIS A 183 -21.27 4.53 10.09
CA HIS A 183 -22.10 5.44 10.85
C HIS A 183 -21.67 5.41 12.32
N ASP A 184 -21.58 6.60 12.97
CA ASP A 184 -21.45 6.70 14.42
C ASP A 184 -22.82 6.49 15.11
N GLU A 185 -22.83 6.45 16.44
CA GLU A 185 -24.05 6.26 17.23
C GLU A 185 -25.06 7.42 17.08
N GLU A 186 -24.67 8.56 16.50
CA GLU A 186 -25.52 9.72 16.24
C GLU A 186 -25.94 9.86 14.76
N GLY A 187 -25.54 8.89 13.87
CA GLY A 187 -25.91 8.89 12.45
C GLY A 187 -25.07 9.81 11.56
N ASN A 188 -23.97 10.37 12.07
CA ASN A 188 -23.02 11.13 11.28
C ASN A 188 -22.02 10.21 10.59
N LYS A 189 -21.66 10.55 9.34
CA LYS A 189 -20.76 9.74 8.51
C LYS A 189 -19.32 10.24 8.68
N GLU A 190 -18.57 9.62 9.58
CA GLU A 190 -17.12 9.84 9.65
C GLU A 190 -16.36 8.64 9.09
N VAL A 191 -15.52 8.86 8.10
CA VAL A 191 -14.61 7.84 7.56
C VAL A 191 -13.20 8.20 7.97
N LYS A 192 -12.58 7.36 8.79
CA LYS A 192 -11.16 7.50 9.12
C LYS A 192 -10.33 6.75 8.07
N GLU A 193 -9.40 7.46 7.46
CA GLU A 193 -8.47 6.91 6.47
C GLU A 193 -7.03 6.98 6.97
N ALA A 194 -6.18 6.12 6.42
CA ALA A 194 -4.75 6.23 6.66
C ALA A 194 -4.21 7.54 6.07
N PRO A 195 -3.43 8.33 6.82
CA PRO A 195 -2.86 9.57 6.32
C PRO A 195 -2.00 9.33 5.08
N LYS A 196 -2.22 10.10 4.01
CA LYS A 196 -1.36 10.02 2.82
C LYS A 196 0.04 10.47 3.18
N ASN A 197 1.00 9.57 3.01
CA ASN A 197 2.41 9.95 2.98
C ASN A 197 2.80 10.17 1.52
N GLU A 198 3.04 11.42 1.11
CA GLU A 198 3.41 11.81 -0.25
C GLU A 198 4.71 11.14 -0.72
N PHE A 199 5.55 10.70 0.21
CA PHE A 199 6.78 9.98 -0.06
C PHE A 199 6.60 8.45 -0.11
N LEU A 200 5.37 7.96 0.15
CA LEU A 200 5.14 6.53 0.16
C LEU A 200 5.33 5.94 -1.23
N LYS A 201 6.31 5.06 -1.38
CA LYS A 201 6.58 4.30 -2.60
C LYS A 201 6.00 2.91 -2.46
N THR A 202 5.21 2.48 -3.43
CA THR A 202 4.67 1.12 -3.45
C THR A 202 5.38 0.29 -4.50
N LEU A 203 6.02 -0.81 -4.06
CA LEU A 203 6.91 -1.62 -4.88
C LEU A 203 6.52 -3.09 -4.86
N THR A 204 6.40 -3.70 -6.02
CA THR A 204 6.32 -5.16 -6.16
C THR A 204 7.70 -5.71 -6.53
N MET A 205 8.22 -6.63 -5.74
CA MET A 205 9.48 -7.31 -6.04
C MET A 205 9.20 -8.69 -6.64
N PHE A 206 9.59 -8.91 -7.89
CA PHE A 206 9.49 -10.22 -8.55
C PHE A 206 10.70 -11.08 -8.22
N PHE A 207 10.54 -12.40 -8.39
CA PHE A 207 11.67 -13.32 -8.28
C PHE A 207 12.66 -13.07 -9.41
N PHE A 208 13.93 -13.36 -9.14
CA PHE A 208 15.02 -13.16 -10.10
C PHE A 208 15.19 -14.38 -10.99
N ASP A 209 15.75 -14.20 -12.17
CA ASP A 209 16.04 -15.29 -13.09
C ASP A 209 17.49 -15.75 -12.93
N ASN A 210 17.74 -17.05 -12.76
CA ASN A 210 19.10 -17.60 -12.83
C ASN A 210 19.48 -17.82 -14.30
N LYS A 211 20.46 -17.07 -14.78
CA LYS A 211 21.05 -17.19 -16.12
C LYS A 211 22.47 -17.76 -16.07
N THR A 212 22.88 -18.27 -14.91
CA THR A 212 24.12 -19.02 -14.78
C THR A 212 23.94 -20.46 -15.25
N ASP A 213 25.02 -21.12 -15.58
CA ASP A 213 25.02 -22.57 -15.88
C ASP A 213 25.05 -23.43 -14.61
N ASN A 214 24.97 -22.80 -13.42
CA ASN A 214 25.07 -23.45 -12.12
C ASN A 214 23.72 -23.52 -11.41
N ALA A 215 23.12 -24.70 -11.37
CA ALA A 215 21.86 -24.96 -10.67
C ALA A 215 21.97 -24.83 -9.13
N ASP A 216 23.16 -24.90 -8.54
CA ASP A 216 23.37 -24.70 -7.11
C ASP A 216 23.07 -23.27 -6.69
N LEU A 217 22.95 -22.33 -7.63
CA LEU A 217 22.57 -20.93 -7.41
C LEU A 217 21.06 -20.68 -7.58
N ASP A 218 20.25 -21.68 -7.89
CA ASP A 218 18.80 -21.52 -8.11
C ASP A 218 18.06 -20.97 -6.88
N TRP A 219 18.53 -21.24 -5.68
CA TRP A 219 17.93 -20.70 -4.46
C TRP A 219 18.03 -19.17 -4.37
N LEU A 220 19.00 -18.55 -5.04
CA LEU A 220 19.16 -17.09 -5.08
C LEU A 220 18.00 -16.41 -5.80
N GLN A 221 17.33 -17.09 -6.74
CA GLN A 221 16.14 -16.57 -7.42
C GLN A 221 15.05 -16.12 -6.43
N PHE A 222 14.96 -16.81 -5.30
CA PHE A 222 14.06 -16.50 -4.19
C PHE A 222 14.79 -15.77 -3.07
N GLY A 223 16.02 -16.19 -2.79
CA GLY A 223 16.81 -15.73 -1.65
C GLY A 223 17.07 -14.23 -1.70
N VAL A 224 17.57 -13.72 -2.82
CA VAL A 224 17.89 -12.31 -2.97
C VAL A 224 16.65 -11.42 -2.84
N PRO A 225 15.58 -11.58 -3.63
CA PRO A 225 14.40 -10.73 -3.51
C PRO A 225 13.69 -10.88 -2.15
N SER A 226 13.70 -12.08 -1.54
CA SER A 226 13.12 -12.28 -0.21
C SER A 226 13.87 -11.55 0.88
N ALA A 227 15.19 -11.54 0.81
CA ALA A 227 16.04 -10.84 1.76
C ALA A 227 15.98 -9.31 1.57
N CYS A 228 16.03 -8.82 0.33
CA CYS A 228 15.79 -7.41 0.02
C CYS A 228 14.42 -6.94 0.53
N TYR A 229 13.36 -7.73 0.30
CA TYR A 229 12.04 -7.46 0.85
C TYR A 229 12.07 -7.29 2.38
N TYR A 230 12.77 -8.18 3.08
CA TYR A 230 12.86 -8.16 4.52
C TYR A 230 13.65 -6.93 5.02
N THR A 231 14.77 -6.60 4.40
CA THR A 231 15.57 -5.41 4.71
C THR A 231 14.77 -4.13 4.49
N LEU A 232 14.03 -4.03 3.38
CA LEU A 232 13.22 -2.86 3.03
C LEU A 232 11.94 -2.71 3.86
N GLN A 233 11.48 -3.74 4.57
CA GLN A 233 10.36 -3.62 5.52
C GLN A 233 10.66 -2.66 6.70
N GLN A 234 11.93 -2.35 6.95
CA GLN A 234 12.34 -1.36 7.95
C GLN A 234 11.98 0.08 7.51
N GLU A 235 11.84 0.30 6.20
CA GLU A 235 11.50 1.60 5.65
C GLU A 235 10.03 1.95 5.90
N LYS A 236 9.81 3.14 6.50
CA LYS A 236 8.45 3.67 6.75
C LYS A 236 7.81 4.25 5.49
N VAL A 237 8.64 4.54 4.46
CA VAL A 237 8.23 5.18 3.21
C VAL A 237 8.20 4.23 2.01
N ILE A 238 8.56 2.96 2.20
CA ILE A 238 8.47 1.91 1.17
C ILE A 238 7.49 0.83 1.63
N VAL A 239 6.40 0.66 0.90
CA VAL A 239 5.49 -0.47 1.10
C VAL A 239 5.78 -1.53 0.06
N MET A 240 6.34 -2.62 0.54
CA MET A 240 6.72 -3.76 -0.28
C MET A 240 5.59 -4.78 -0.39
N TYR A 241 5.42 -5.31 -1.58
CA TYR A 241 4.47 -6.40 -1.84
C TYR A 241 5.22 -7.63 -2.34
N LYS A 242 4.93 -8.78 -1.72
CA LYS A 242 5.43 -10.06 -2.24
C LYS A 242 4.77 -10.33 -3.59
N PRO A 243 5.51 -10.87 -4.56
CA PRO A 243 4.97 -11.16 -5.90
C PRO A 243 3.84 -12.19 -5.87
N TYR A 244 3.69 -12.91 -4.78
CA TYR A 244 2.82 -14.08 -4.65
C TYR A 244 1.99 -14.07 -3.35
N SER A 245 1.01 -13.17 -3.26
CA SER A 245 -0.10 -13.33 -2.31
C SER A 245 -1.46 -13.53 -3.00
N SER A 246 -1.53 -13.49 -4.32
CA SER A 246 -2.77 -13.75 -5.03
C SER A 246 -2.99 -15.27 -5.20
N GLY A 247 -4.00 -15.78 -4.51
CA GLY A 247 -4.54 -17.11 -4.37
C GLY A 247 -4.60 -18.14 -5.52
N ASN A 248 -3.72 -18.08 -6.49
CA ASN A 248 -3.52 -19.09 -7.52
C ASN A 248 -2.18 -19.82 -7.30
N ALA A 249 -2.01 -20.39 -6.10
CA ALA A 249 -0.83 -21.15 -5.68
C ALA A 249 -0.60 -22.47 -6.47
N ASN A 250 -1.30 -22.71 -7.55
CA ASN A 250 -1.19 -23.98 -8.29
C ASN A 250 -0.07 -24.03 -9.32
N ASN A 251 0.66 -22.92 -9.59
CA ASN A 251 1.75 -22.89 -10.58
C ASN A 251 2.94 -22.07 -10.08
N THR A 252 3.73 -22.63 -9.18
CA THR A 252 5.00 -22.02 -8.73
C THR A 252 6.10 -22.07 -9.81
N GLU A 253 6.06 -23.00 -10.75
CA GLU A 253 6.93 -23.01 -11.92
C GLU A 253 6.62 -21.89 -12.90
N SER A 254 5.37 -21.39 -12.92
CA SER A 254 4.98 -20.24 -13.73
C SER A 254 5.38 -18.87 -13.13
N SER A 255 6.02 -18.86 -11.96
CA SER A 255 6.44 -17.63 -11.27
C SER A 255 7.85 -17.15 -11.62
N LEU A 256 8.62 -18.01 -12.24
CA LEU A 256 9.93 -17.71 -12.83
C LEU A 256 9.75 -17.34 -14.30
N ASN A 257 10.62 -16.45 -14.82
CA ASN A 257 10.60 -16.00 -16.21
C ASN A 257 9.28 -15.30 -16.64
N ILE A 258 8.65 -14.55 -15.75
CA ILE A 258 7.44 -13.79 -16.08
C ILE A 258 7.79 -12.66 -17.06
N PRO A 259 7.13 -12.55 -18.23
CA PRO A 259 7.36 -11.44 -19.16
C PRO A 259 7.02 -10.08 -18.54
N ASN A 260 7.75 -9.01 -18.92
CA ASN A 260 7.53 -7.66 -18.38
C ASN A 260 6.10 -7.14 -18.62
N THR A 261 5.45 -7.55 -19.71
CA THR A 261 4.03 -7.24 -19.97
C THR A 261 3.11 -7.79 -18.90
N LEU A 262 3.38 -9.02 -18.41
CA LEU A 262 2.59 -9.64 -17.35
C LEU A 262 2.98 -9.07 -15.97
N LYS A 263 4.28 -8.77 -15.72
CA LYS A 263 4.74 -8.06 -14.51
C LYS A 263 4.02 -6.72 -14.37
N LYS A 264 3.95 -5.93 -15.47
CA LYS A 264 3.19 -4.68 -15.54
C LYS A 264 1.71 -4.87 -15.19
N LYS A 265 1.06 -5.87 -15.79
CA LYS A 265 -0.35 -6.17 -15.55
C LYS A 265 -0.61 -6.52 -14.08
N ILE A 266 0.19 -7.40 -13.49
CA ILE A 266 0.09 -7.82 -12.09
C ILE A 266 0.27 -6.61 -11.16
N THR A 267 1.30 -5.80 -11.38
CA THR A 267 1.62 -4.63 -10.55
C THR A 267 0.52 -3.57 -10.61
N ASN A 268 -0.02 -3.31 -11.80
CA ASN A 268 -1.14 -2.37 -11.98
C ASN A 268 -2.45 -2.88 -11.36
N GLN A 269 -2.73 -4.18 -11.44
CA GLN A 269 -3.88 -4.79 -10.76
C GLN A 269 -3.81 -4.64 -9.24
N GLN A 270 -2.60 -4.63 -8.68
CA GLN A 270 -2.34 -4.39 -7.27
C GLN A 270 -2.27 -2.90 -6.92
N ASN A 271 -2.42 -2.00 -7.89
CA ASN A 271 -2.31 -0.54 -7.73
C ASN A 271 -0.97 -0.11 -7.12
N LYS A 272 0.16 -0.62 -7.67
CA LYS A 272 1.52 -0.29 -7.21
C LYS A 272 2.22 0.61 -8.21
N ASP A 273 3.15 1.44 -7.69
CA ASP A 273 3.83 2.45 -8.50
C ASP A 273 5.02 1.88 -9.27
N TYR A 274 5.70 0.87 -8.67
CA TYR A 274 6.93 0.32 -9.21
C TYR A 274 6.95 -1.20 -9.15
N TRP A 275 7.76 -1.81 -10.01
CA TRP A 275 8.23 -3.18 -9.80
C TRP A 275 9.73 -3.28 -10.05
N ILE A 276 10.35 -4.24 -9.37
CA ILE A 276 11.74 -4.64 -9.58
C ILE A 276 11.80 -6.10 -9.98
N SER A 277 12.72 -6.41 -10.90
CA SER A 277 13.14 -7.75 -11.27
C SER A 277 14.66 -7.80 -11.35
N GLY A 278 15.23 -8.98 -11.43
CA GLY A 278 16.67 -9.14 -11.53
C GLY A 278 17.08 -10.43 -12.20
N VAL A 279 18.36 -10.51 -12.50
CA VAL A 279 19.01 -11.65 -13.14
C VAL A 279 20.30 -11.96 -12.41
N ILE A 280 20.55 -13.24 -12.15
CA ILE A 280 21.80 -13.75 -11.61
C ILE A 280 22.63 -14.21 -12.79
N LEU A 281 23.87 -13.69 -12.90
CA LEU A 281 24.77 -13.92 -14.01
C LEU A 281 26.03 -14.66 -13.55
N ASN A 282 26.74 -15.30 -14.49
CA ASN A 282 28.05 -15.89 -14.24
C ASN A 282 29.05 -14.81 -13.82
N HIS A 283 29.87 -15.13 -12.84
CA HIS A 283 31.00 -14.30 -12.38
C HIS A 283 32.16 -15.22 -11.98
N ASP A 284 33.37 -14.85 -12.36
CA ASP A 284 34.54 -15.73 -12.19
C ASP A 284 34.85 -15.99 -10.70
N ASP A 285 34.74 -14.95 -9.86
CA ASP A 285 35.03 -15.03 -8.42
C ASP A 285 33.87 -14.41 -7.58
N GLY A 286 32.73 -15.13 -7.47
CA GLY A 286 31.63 -14.68 -6.61
C GLY A 286 30.26 -14.61 -7.30
N TYR A 287 29.51 -13.56 -7.00
CA TYR A 287 28.13 -13.35 -7.48
C TYR A 287 28.07 -12.10 -8.36
N CYS A 288 27.28 -12.18 -9.42
CA CYS A 288 26.86 -11.02 -10.22
C CYS A 288 25.33 -10.99 -10.29
N ILE A 289 24.73 -9.87 -9.88
CA ILE A 289 23.29 -9.68 -9.87
C ILE A 289 22.96 -8.37 -10.57
N THR A 290 22.18 -8.44 -11.63
CA THR A 290 21.63 -7.26 -12.30
C THR A 290 20.19 -7.05 -11.87
N THR A 291 19.82 -5.82 -11.49
CA THR A 291 18.44 -5.45 -11.15
C THR A 291 17.89 -4.41 -12.12
N GLU A 292 16.59 -4.48 -12.36
CA GLU A 292 15.86 -3.56 -13.24
C GLU A 292 14.63 -3.01 -12.50
N LEU A 293 14.59 -1.69 -12.32
CA LEU A 293 13.47 -0.96 -11.71
C LEU A 293 12.58 -0.35 -12.79
N TYR A 294 11.28 -0.57 -12.70
CA TYR A 294 10.29 -0.08 -13.66
C TYR A 294 9.21 0.76 -13.01
N ASN A 295 8.74 1.80 -13.73
CA ASN A 295 7.49 2.48 -13.40
C ASN A 295 6.31 1.61 -13.86
N ALA A 296 5.40 1.26 -12.97
CA ALA A 296 4.31 0.32 -13.26
C ALA A 296 3.27 0.92 -14.21
N LYS A 297 2.89 2.18 -14.03
CA LYS A 297 1.88 2.85 -14.86
C LYS A 297 2.34 2.97 -16.30
N LEU A 298 3.56 3.45 -16.50
CA LEU A 298 4.14 3.65 -17.84
C LEU A 298 4.66 2.33 -18.45
N GLY A 299 5.08 1.37 -17.61
CA GLY A 299 5.81 0.18 -18.06
C GLY A 299 7.23 0.51 -18.55
N LYS A 300 7.77 1.66 -18.09
CA LYS A 300 9.08 2.18 -18.51
C LYS A 300 10.15 1.71 -17.55
N LEU A 301 11.25 1.19 -18.10
CA LEU A 301 12.48 0.94 -17.35
C LEU A 301 13.03 2.29 -16.85
N LEU A 302 13.27 2.39 -15.55
CA LEU A 302 13.82 3.58 -14.90
C LEU A 302 15.33 3.43 -14.69
N GLN A 303 15.76 2.31 -14.11
CA GLN A 303 17.15 2.07 -13.74
C GLN A 303 17.52 0.60 -13.98
N THR A 304 18.75 0.39 -14.41
CA THR A 304 19.43 -0.91 -14.41
C THR A 304 20.68 -0.78 -13.57
N ARG A 305 20.90 -1.72 -12.64
CA ARG A 305 22.08 -1.74 -11.76
C ARG A 305 22.71 -3.12 -11.78
N GLU A 306 24.03 -3.15 -11.74
CA GLU A 306 24.81 -4.37 -11.62
C GLU A 306 25.58 -4.36 -10.30
N PHE A 307 25.54 -5.48 -9.59
CA PHE A 307 26.20 -5.68 -8.30
C PHE A 307 27.07 -6.93 -8.37
N THR A 308 28.35 -6.78 -8.08
CA THR A 308 29.34 -7.88 -8.07
C THR A 308 30.04 -7.96 -6.72
N GLY A 309 30.36 -9.16 -6.29
CA GLY A 309 31.10 -9.40 -5.05
C GLY A 309 31.09 -10.87 -4.63
N ASP A 310 31.92 -11.19 -3.65
CA ASP A 310 32.13 -12.53 -3.10
C ASP A 310 31.15 -12.86 -1.93
N ASN A 311 30.56 -11.83 -1.33
CA ASN A 311 29.64 -11.98 -0.20
C ASN A 311 28.20 -11.62 -0.58
N ILE A 312 27.33 -12.62 -0.62
CA ILE A 312 25.92 -12.45 -1.00
C ILE A 312 25.15 -11.53 -0.04
N PHE A 313 25.47 -11.53 1.25
CA PHE A 313 24.80 -10.67 2.24
C PHE A 313 25.09 -9.19 1.97
N THR A 314 26.36 -8.87 1.73
CA THR A 314 26.78 -7.51 1.37
C THR A 314 26.12 -7.06 0.04
N LEU A 315 26.00 -7.96 -0.95
CA LEU A 315 25.32 -7.64 -2.20
C LEU A 315 23.83 -7.34 -1.98
N ILE A 316 23.15 -8.11 -1.15
CA ILE A 316 21.74 -7.89 -0.81
C ILE A 316 21.54 -6.53 -0.13
N ASP A 317 22.42 -6.18 0.84
CA ASP A 317 22.38 -4.89 1.51
C ASP A 317 22.64 -3.73 0.54
N ASN A 318 23.60 -3.88 -0.38
CA ASN A 318 23.88 -2.89 -1.43
C ASN A 318 22.69 -2.74 -2.41
N ILE A 319 22.04 -3.82 -2.80
CA ILE A 319 20.83 -3.77 -3.63
C ILE A 319 19.71 -3.02 -2.90
N ALA A 320 19.47 -3.33 -1.62
CA ALA A 320 18.45 -2.68 -0.83
C ALA A 320 18.74 -1.19 -0.61
N LEU A 321 20.01 -0.83 -0.36
CA LEU A 321 20.45 0.55 -0.22
C LEU A 321 20.28 1.33 -1.53
N GLN A 322 20.78 0.77 -2.66
CA GLN A 322 20.70 1.42 -3.96
C GLN A 322 19.25 1.64 -4.40
N LEU A 323 18.38 0.68 -4.08
CA LEU A 323 16.95 0.78 -4.42
C LEU A 323 16.28 1.95 -3.69
N ARG A 324 16.70 2.30 -2.46
CA ARG A 324 16.23 3.51 -1.76
C ARG A 324 16.56 4.77 -2.55
N TYR A 325 17.79 4.88 -3.04
CA TYR A 325 18.20 6.01 -3.89
C TYR A 325 17.46 6.03 -5.23
N ASP A 326 17.29 4.87 -5.88
CA ASP A 326 16.62 4.76 -7.17
C ASP A 326 15.10 5.05 -7.09
N LEU A 327 14.52 4.96 -5.89
CA LEU A 327 13.13 5.35 -5.57
C LEU A 327 13.01 6.82 -5.11
N ASP A 328 14.09 7.61 -5.21
CA ASP A 328 14.14 9.01 -4.76
C ASP A 328 13.78 9.19 -3.27
N ILE A 329 14.19 8.25 -2.41
CA ILE A 329 14.11 8.42 -0.97
C ILE A 329 15.17 9.46 -0.55
N PRO A 330 14.79 10.50 0.22
CA PRO A 330 15.74 11.54 0.62
C PRO A 330 16.95 10.97 1.35
N PRO A 331 18.20 11.37 1.00
CA PRO A 331 19.41 10.88 1.66
C PRO A 331 19.39 11.06 3.18
N SER A 332 18.86 12.18 3.68
CA SER A 332 18.69 12.44 5.12
C SER A 332 17.79 11.42 5.81
N HIS A 333 16.78 10.89 5.11
CA HIS A 333 15.94 9.81 5.62
C HIS A 333 16.70 8.49 5.65
N ILE A 334 17.45 8.18 4.58
CA ILE A 334 18.25 6.96 4.49
C ILE A 334 19.30 6.94 5.60
N GLU A 335 20.00 8.05 5.83
CA GLU A 335 21.02 8.20 6.87
C GLU A 335 20.45 8.15 8.30
N SER A 336 19.21 8.61 8.49
CA SER A 336 18.53 8.59 9.79
C SER A 336 17.85 7.27 10.13
N THR A 337 17.74 6.35 9.15
CA THR A 337 17.13 5.04 9.35
C THR A 337 18.19 4.04 9.77
N ASP A 338 18.10 3.52 11.00
CA ASP A 338 18.95 2.42 11.46
C ASP A 338 18.67 1.17 10.59
N SER A 339 19.46 1.01 9.52
CA SER A 339 19.37 -0.18 8.69
C SER A 339 20.18 -1.30 9.29
N VAL A 340 19.51 -2.31 9.82
CA VAL A 340 20.18 -3.55 10.27
C VAL A 340 20.51 -4.39 9.03
N SER A 341 21.76 -4.85 8.93
CA SER A 341 22.21 -5.66 7.80
C SER A 341 21.46 -6.99 7.73
N ILE A 342 21.43 -7.60 6.54
CA ILE A 342 20.79 -8.90 6.38
C ILE A 342 21.50 -9.99 7.18
N SER A 343 22.83 -9.89 7.33
CA SER A 343 23.63 -10.81 8.14
C SER A 343 23.29 -10.72 9.63
N ASP A 344 22.94 -9.55 10.14
CA ASP A 344 22.55 -9.35 11.54
C ASP A 344 21.10 -9.80 11.78
N ASN A 345 20.21 -9.55 10.82
CA ASN A 345 18.79 -9.91 10.92
C ASN A 345 18.52 -11.40 10.70
N TYR A 346 19.16 -12.01 9.72
CA TYR A 346 18.95 -13.41 9.38
C TYR A 346 20.03 -14.30 9.99
N THR A 347 21.15 -14.39 9.32
CA THR A 347 22.30 -15.23 9.69
C THR A 347 23.51 -14.80 8.87
N ASN A 348 24.70 -14.93 9.43
CA ASN A 348 25.97 -14.81 8.71
C ASN A 348 26.44 -16.16 8.12
N ASN A 349 25.70 -17.24 8.34
CA ASN A 349 26.01 -18.55 7.82
C ASN A 349 25.27 -18.78 6.49
N ILE A 350 26.03 -18.81 5.40
CA ILE A 350 25.48 -18.94 4.06
C ILE A 350 24.69 -20.27 3.87
N LYS A 351 25.16 -21.37 4.50
CA LYS A 351 24.47 -22.66 4.39
C LYS A 351 23.13 -22.66 5.13
N ALA A 352 23.07 -22.03 6.29
CA ALA A 352 21.82 -21.85 7.02
C ALA A 352 20.84 -21.00 6.21
N PHE A 353 21.33 -19.92 5.58
CA PHE A 353 20.53 -19.03 4.74
C PHE A 353 20.00 -19.74 3.48
N GLU A 354 20.86 -20.45 2.76
CA GLU A 354 20.48 -21.27 1.60
C GLU A 354 19.36 -22.28 1.94
N LEU A 355 19.57 -23.09 2.98
CA LEU A 355 18.60 -24.08 3.42
C LEU A 355 17.26 -23.45 3.81
N TYR A 356 17.31 -22.30 4.47
CA TYR A 356 16.11 -21.55 4.82
C TYR A 356 15.36 -21.09 3.57
N MET A 357 16.04 -20.52 2.57
CA MET A 357 15.41 -20.07 1.33
C MET A 357 14.83 -21.23 0.51
N ILE A 358 15.52 -22.36 0.46
CA ILE A 358 15.00 -23.60 -0.15
C ILE A 358 13.75 -24.09 0.58
N SER A 359 13.75 -24.07 1.91
CA SER A 359 12.56 -24.49 2.69
C SER A 359 11.36 -23.57 2.47
N LYS A 360 11.60 -22.24 2.37
CA LYS A 360 10.56 -21.26 2.01
C LYS A 360 9.99 -21.51 0.61
N GLN A 361 10.85 -21.80 -0.36
CA GLN A 361 10.43 -22.13 -1.72
C GLN A 361 9.55 -23.40 -1.74
N LYS A 362 9.93 -24.44 -0.99
CA LYS A 362 9.13 -25.66 -0.83
C LYS A 362 7.78 -25.36 -0.17
N LYS A 363 7.74 -24.57 0.90
CA LYS A 363 6.50 -24.13 1.57
C LYS A 363 5.57 -23.39 0.61
N MET A 364 6.11 -22.60 -0.34
CA MET A 364 5.32 -21.92 -1.37
C MET A 364 4.78 -22.90 -2.45
N LYS A 365 5.55 -23.91 -2.82
CA LYS A 365 5.17 -24.90 -3.86
C LYS A 365 4.15 -25.93 -3.39
N ILE A 366 4.05 -26.20 -2.10
CA ILE A 366 3.33 -27.35 -1.57
C ILE A 366 2.37 -26.94 -0.45
N SER A 367 1.11 -26.84 -0.79
CA SER A 367 0.01 -26.93 0.20
C SER A 367 -0.12 -28.31 0.86
N LYS A 368 0.82 -29.24 0.65
CA LYS A 368 0.71 -30.68 1.02
C LYS A 368 1.92 -31.28 1.72
N GLU A 369 3.00 -30.54 1.98
CA GLU A 369 4.07 -31.13 2.79
C GLU A 369 3.60 -31.27 4.24
N PRO A 370 3.76 -32.46 4.88
CA PRO A 370 3.40 -32.61 6.29
C PRO A 370 4.16 -31.59 7.12
N LEU A 371 3.47 -30.79 7.93
CA LEU A 371 4.08 -29.78 8.82
C LEU A 371 5.24 -30.35 9.65
N LYS A 372 5.20 -31.65 9.96
CA LYS A 372 6.32 -32.36 10.63
C LYS A 372 7.61 -32.38 9.81
N SER A 373 7.54 -32.52 8.50
CA SER A 373 8.72 -32.47 7.62
C SER A 373 9.33 -31.07 7.61
N LEU A 374 8.49 -30.04 7.67
CA LEU A 374 8.92 -28.66 7.75
C LEU A 374 9.61 -28.36 9.09
N VAL A 375 9.10 -28.90 10.22
CA VAL A 375 9.79 -28.81 11.53
C VAL A 375 11.20 -29.39 11.43
N ASN A 376 11.34 -30.60 10.89
CA ASN A 376 12.66 -31.24 10.75
C ASN A 376 13.62 -30.41 9.91
N SER A 377 13.13 -29.79 8.82
CA SER A 377 13.92 -28.90 7.98
C SER A 377 14.38 -27.65 8.75
N MET A 378 13.53 -27.07 9.58
CA MET A 378 13.87 -25.90 10.41
C MET A 378 14.87 -26.28 11.52
N GLU A 379 14.70 -27.42 12.17
CA GLU A 379 15.65 -27.92 13.18
C GLU A 379 17.02 -28.24 12.56
N GLU A 380 17.06 -28.72 11.30
CA GLU A 380 18.32 -28.92 10.57
C GLU A 380 19.07 -27.61 10.34
N ILE A 381 18.37 -26.54 9.98
CA ILE A 381 18.95 -25.20 9.78
C ILE A 381 19.61 -24.71 11.09
N LEU A 382 18.97 -24.94 12.23
CA LEU A 382 19.48 -24.53 13.54
C LEU A 382 20.79 -25.27 13.96
N LYS A 383 21.17 -26.34 13.29
CA LYS A 383 22.49 -26.97 13.50
C LYS A 383 23.62 -26.14 12.92
N TYR A 384 23.34 -25.37 11.85
CA TYR A 384 24.33 -24.47 11.21
C TYR A 384 24.40 -23.11 11.90
N ASP A 385 23.26 -22.60 12.40
CA ASP A 385 23.21 -21.36 13.16
C ASP A 385 22.11 -21.40 14.23
N LYS A 386 22.51 -21.51 15.50
CA LYS A 386 21.61 -21.56 16.66
C LYS A 386 21.02 -20.19 17.03
N GLU A 387 21.51 -19.11 16.44
CA GLU A 387 21.01 -17.75 16.66
C GLU A 387 20.18 -17.23 15.49
N PHE A 388 19.79 -18.08 14.57
CA PHE A 388 18.94 -17.72 13.45
C PHE A 388 17.50 -17.48 13.92
N ALA A 389 17.25 -16.28 14.41
CA ALA A 389 16.02 -15.90 15.13
C ALA A 389 14.72 -16.20 14.36
N ILE A 390 14.71 -15.99 13.04
CA ILE A 390 13.51 -16.21 12.19
C ILE A 390 13.05 -17.67 12.19
N ILE A 391 13.98 -18.62 12.38
CA ILE A 391 13.65 -20.05 12.40
C ILE A 391 12.80 -20.38 13.63
N TYR A 392 13.17 -19.88 14.80
CA TYR A 392 12.37 -20.07 16.02
C TYR A 392 10.97 -19.49 15.87
N ARG A 393 10.84 -18.32 15.24
CA ARG A 393 9.55 -17.72 14.96
C ARG A 393 8.71 -18.57 14.00
N GLU A 394 9.30 -19.13 12.93
CA GLU A 394 8.60 -20.04 12.01
C GLU A 394 8.18 -21.35 12.72
N LEU A 395 9.02 -21.87 13.61
CA LEU A 395 8.68 -23.03 14.44
C LEU A 395 7.51 -22.74 15.38
N CYS A 396 7.42 -21.53 15.96
CA CYS A 396 6.25 -21.14 16.75
C CYS A 396 4.96 -21.25 15.93
N GLU A 397 4.94 -20.67 14.71
CA GLU A 397 3.78 -20.71 13.84
C GLU A 397 3.39 -22.17 13.50
N ILE A 398 4.37 -23.02 13.16
CA ILE A 398 4.12 -24.42 12.81
C ILE A 398 3.58 -25.20 14.03
N HIS A 399 4.17 -25.02 15.22
CA HIS A 399 3.73 -25.70 16.43
C HIS A 399 2.35 -25.24 16.91
N LEU A 400 1.99 -23.96 16.66
CA LEU A 400 0.64 -23.46 16.89
C LEU A 400 -0.38 -24.22 16.02
N TYR A 401 -0.09 -24.43 14.72
CA TYR A 401 -0.94 -25.23 13.83
C TYR A 401 -1.00 -26.71 14.20
N LEU A 402 0.07 -27.24 14.77
CA LEU A 402 0.12 -28.65 15.23
C LEU A 402 -0.55 -28.84 16.60
N GLY A 403 -0.99 -27.77 17.28
CA GLY A 403 -1.53 -27.84 18.64
C GLY A 403 -0.50 -28.26 19.69
N SER A 404 0.78 -27.98 19.47
CA SER A 404 1.89 -28.35 20.36
C SER A 404 2.29 -27.15 21.22
N ASP A 405 1.47 -26.80 22.21
CA ASP A 405 1.58 -25.58 23.01
C ASP A 405 2.95 -25.45 23.72
N ASP A 406 3.49 -26.53 24.27
CA ASP A 406 4.79 -26.46 24.98
C ASP A 406 5.94 -26.09 24.04
N LYS A 407 6.01 -26.74 22.86
CA LYS A 407 7.03 -26.42 21.87
C LYS A 407 6.84 -25.04 21.26
N MET A 408 5.61 -24.62 21.04
CA MET A 408 5.29 -23.26 20.60
C MET A 408 5.82 -22.25 21.59
N LYS A 409 5.57 -22.45 22.89
CA LYS A 409 6.01 -21.56 23.96
C LYS A 409 7.54 -21.51 24.07
N GLU A 410 8.21 -22.65 24.06
CA GLU A 410 9.70 -22.76 24.08
C GLU A 410 10.32 -21.96 22.92
N ASN A 411 9.85 -22.17 21.70
CA ASN A 411 10.35 -21.44 20.54
C ASN A 411 10.03 -19.94 20.61
N MET A 412 8.88 -19.55 21.16
CA MET A 412 8.51 -18.15 21.34
C MET A 412 9.41 -17.45 22.37
N GLU A 413 9.74 -18.12 23.48
CA GLU A 413 10.68 -17.60 24.48
C GLU A 413 12.08 -17.42 23.88
N ARG A 414 12.52 -18.37 23.05
CA ARG A 414 13.79 -18.23 22.33
C ARG A 414 13.75 -17.09 21.31
N THR A 415 12.65 -16.92 20.61
CA THR A 415 12.42 -15.80 19.68
C THR A 415 12.51 -14.46 20.42
N MET A 416 11.94 -14.36 21.62
CA MET A 416 11.97 -13.15 22.44
C MET A 416 13.39 -12.83 22.94
N GLN A 417 14.24 -13.83 23.24
CA GLN A 417 15.65 -13.61 23.59
C GLN A 417 16.44 -13.01 22.42
N LEU A 418 16.09 -13.36 21.19
CA LEU A 418 16.75 -12.91 19.97
C LEU A 418 16.00 -11.73 19.29
N LEU A 419 15.10 -11.06 20.02
CA LEU A 419 14.22 -10.04 19.47
C LEU A 419 14.98 -8.87 18.81
N HIS A 420 16.17 -8.54 19.31
CA HIS A 420 17.03 -7.49 18.78
C HIS A 420 17.52 -7.75 17.34
N LYS A 421 17.45 -9.00 16.88
CA LYS A 421 17.79 -9.39 15.50
C LYS A 421 16.67 -9.11 14.50
N PHE A 422 15.49 -8.71 14.95
CA PHE A 422 14.39 -8.42 14.05
C PHE A 422 14.28 -6.93 13.73
N PRO A 423 13.89 -6.58 12.50
CA PRO A 423 13.50 -5.22 12.18
C PRO A 423 12.30 -4.78 13.03
N GLU A 424 12.22 -3.48 13.30
CA GLU A 424 11.22 -2.89 14.21
C GLU A 424 9.78 -3.42 14.00
N PRO A 425 9.24 -3.49 12.76
CA PRO A 425 7.89 -4.01 12.54
C PRO A 425 7.71 -5.45 13.04
N LEU A 426 8.73 -6.29 12.84
CA LEU A 426 8.68 -7.68 13.26
C LEU A 426 8.86 -7.85 14.78
N GLN A 427 9.55 -6.90 15.43
CA GLN A 427 9.61 -6.86 16.89
C GLN A 427 8.24 -6.60 17.50
N TYR A 428 7.45 -5.65 16.96
CA TYR A 428 6.08 -5.41 17.41
C TYR A 428 5.21 -6.65 17.25
N GLU A 429 5.23 -7.26 16.08
CA GLU A 429 4.48 -8.48 15.80
C GLU A 429 4.86 -9.62 16.75
N THR A 430 6.17 -9.85 16.95
CA THR A 430 6.66 -10.93 17.81
C THR A 430 6.25 -10.72 19.27
N LYS A 431 6.37 -9.48 19.79
CA LYS A 431 5.91 -9.13 21.15
C LYS A 431 4.39 -9.30 21.29
N ALA A 432 3.62 -8.89 20.29
CA ALA A 432 2.18 -9.04 20.32
C ALA A 432 1.77 -10.51 20.33
N ASN A 433 2.41 -11.34 19.50
CA ASN A 433 2.19 -12.78 19.50
C ASN A 433 2.58 -13.45 20.82
N TYR A 434 3.64 -12.99 21.47
CA TYR A 434 3.99 -13.44 22.82
C TYR A 434 2.87 -13.15 23.82
N PHE A 435 2.35 -11.92 23.84
CA PHE A 435 1.24 -11.55 24.72
C PHE A 435 -0.04 -12.31 24.40
N ARG A 436 -0.33 -12.56 23.11
CA ARG A 436 -1.54 -13.26 22.64
C ARG A 436 -1.50 -14.75 22.99
N PHE A 437 -0.41 -15.44 22.66
CA PHE A 437 -0.37 -16.91 22.71
C PHE A 437 0.30 -17.46 23.98
N VAL A 438 1.28 -16.76 24.56
CA VAL A 438 2.00 -17.20 25.76
C VAL A 438 1.40 -16.62 27.02
N GLU A 439 1.29 -15.29 27.12
CA GLU A 439 0.69 -14.64 28.29
C GLU A 439 -0.84 -14.69 28.29
N LYS A 440 -1.46 -14.92 27.14
CA LYS A 440 -2.92 -14.90 26.93
C LYS A 440 -3.55 -13.59 27.43
N ASN A 441 -2.90 -12.47 27.11
CA ASN A 441 -3.29 -11.13 27.56
C ASN A 441 -3.71 -10.25 26.36
N PRO A 442 -5.00 -10.22 26.01
CA PRO A 442 -5.50 -9.49 24.86
C PRO A 442 -5.34 -7.97 25.01
N GLU A 443 -5.40 -7.44 26.23
CA GLU A 443 -5.26 -5.99 26.45
C GLU A 443 -3.84 -5.49 26.11
N LYS A 444 -2.80 -6.24 26.50
CA LYS A 444 -1.42 -5.93 26.10
C LYS A 444 -1.23 -6.08 24.60
N THR A 445 -1.84 -7.10 24.00
CA THR A 445 -1.80 -7.34 22.56
C THR A 445 -2.38 -6.16 21.79
N ILE A 446 -3.59 -5.71 22.17
CA ILE A 446 -4.25 -4.54 21.55
C ILE A 446 -3.39 -3.30 21.69
N LYS A 447 -2.94 -2.96 22.91
CA LYS A 447 -2.10 -1.75 23.12
C LYS A 447 -0.86 -1.74 22.25
N LEU A 448 -0.24 -2.89 22.02
CA LEU A 448 0.96 -2.98 21.19
C LEU A 448 0.65 -2.81 19.71
N TYR A 449 -0.44 -3.41 19.21
CA TYR A 449 -0.86 -3.22 17.83
C TYR A 449 -1.39 -1.79 17.57
N GLU A 450 -2.07 -1.17 18.53
CA GLU A 450 -2.44 0.24 18.46
C GLU A 450 -1.21 1.16 18.39
N LEU A 451 -0.17 0.86 19.18
CA LEU A 451 1.09 1.60 19.12
C LEU A 451 1.76 1.42 17.75
N TRP A 452 1.84 0.18 17.27
CA TRP A 452 2.44 -0.12 15.98
C TRP A 452 1.69 0.57 14.82
N SER A 453 0.35 0.50 14.79
CA SER A 453 -0.46 1.15 13.76
C SER A 453 -0.35 2.69 13.79
N LYS A 454 -0.14 3.29 14.98
CA LYS A 454 0.12 4.74 15.12
C LYS A 454 1.52 5.14 14.62
N LEU A 455 2.53 4.33 14.91
CA LEU A 455 3.91 4.59 14.47
C LEU A 455 4.10 4.34 12.97
N GLN A 456 3.36 3.40 12.41
CA GLN A 456 3.40 3.01 11.01
C GLN A 456 1.98 2.95 10.42
N PRO A 457 1.32 4.10 10.18
CA PRO A 457 -0.09 4.16 9.78
C PRO A 457 -0.39 3.54 8.40
N HIS A 458 0.64 3.28 7.60
CA HIS A 458 0.51 2.57 6.31
C HIS A 458 0.87 1.08 6.39
N ASN A 459 1.15 0.56 7.58
CA ASN A 459 1.48 -0.84 7.77
C ASN A 459 0.20 -1.68 7.78
N ILE A 460 -0.13 -2.26 6.64
CA ILE A 460 -1.32 -3.10 6.44
C ILE A 460 -1.41 -4.20 7.49
N LYS A 461 -0.26 -4.81 7.84
CA LYS A 461 -0.24 -5.91 8.79
C LYS A 461 -0.63 -5.46 10.20
N ALA A 462 -0.12 -4.31 10.66
CA ALA A 462 -0.47 -3.76 11.96
C ALA A 462 -1.99 -3.58 12.12
N HIS A 463 -2.64 -2.99 11.10
CA HIS A 463 -4.08 -2.79 11.10
C HIS A 463 -4.87 -4.11 10.99
N LYS A 464 -4.41 -5.08 10.16
CA LYS A 464 -5.06 -6.40 10.05
C LYS A 464 -5.01 -7.17 11.37
N GLU A 465 -3.85 -7.26 12.01
CA GLU A 465 -3.68 -7.97 13.29
C GLU A 465 -4.48 -7.29 14.42
N LEU A 466 -4.53 -5.95 14.42
CA LEU A 466 -5.36 -5.19 15.35
C LEU A 466 -6.86 -5.48 15.15
N ALA A 467 -7.32 -5.48 13.89
CA ALA A 467 -8.70 -5.81 13.54
C ALA A 467 -9.05 -7.25 13.97
N GLU A 468 -8.17 -8.22 13.68
CA GLU A 468 -8.37 -9.62 14.09
C GLU A 468 -8.49 -9.75 15.61
N THR A 469 -7.61 -9.05 16.35
CA THR A 469 -7.65 -9.06 17.81
C THR A 469 -8.95 -8.46 18.35
N TYR A 470 -9.46 -7.35 17.75
CA TYR A 470 -10.77 -6.80 18.11
C TYR A 470 -11.92 -7.76 17.77
N MET A 471 -11.84 -8.49 16.64
CA MET A 471 -12.84 -9.52 16.29
C MET A 471 -12.88 -10.66 17.30
N GLU A 472 -11.72 -11.10 17.82
CA GLU A 472 -11.63 -12.10 18.90
C GLU A 472 -12.27 -11.60 20.19
N MET A 473 -12.09 -10.31 20.49
CA MET A 473 -12.72 -9.64 21.65
C MET A 473 -14.19 -9.29 21.43
N ARG A 474 -14.76 -9.61 20.26
CA ARG A 474 -16.14 -9.31 19.83
C ARG A 474 -16.43 -7.81 19.70
N ASP A 475 -15.40 -6.98 19.55
CA ASP A 475 -15.53 -5.54 19.25
C ASP A 475 -15.52 -5.34 17.71
N ALA A 476 -16.69 -5.61 17.11
CA ALA A 476 -16.84 -5.53 15.64
C ALA A 476 -16.73 -4.08 15.13
N ASP A 477 -17.00 -3.08 15.94
CA ASP A 477 -16.90 -1.66 15.56
C ASP A 477 -15.45 -1.26 15.35
N LYS A 478 -14.59 -1.51 16.34
CA LYS A 478 -13.16 -1.22 16.22
C LYS A 478 -12.47 -2.08 15.17
N ALA A 479 -12.88 -3.35 15.03
CA ALA A 479 -12.39 -4.20 13.97
C ALA A 479 -12.70 -3.62 12.58
N LEU A 480 -13.96 -3.19 12.38
CA LEU A 480 -14.40 -2.57 11.13
C LEU A 480 -13.62 -1.28 10.82
N GLU A 481 -13.36 -0.44 11.81
CA GLU A 481 -12.55 0.78 11.65
C GLU A 481 -11.16 0.45 11.08
N GLN A 482 -10.48 -0.55 11.63
CA GLN A 482 -9.15 -0.95 11.17
C GLN A 482 -9.20 -1.60 9.77
N LEU A 483 -10.20 -2.42 9.49
CA LEU A 483 -10.37 -3.05 8.18
C LEU A 483 -10.67 -2.05 7.08
N LEU A 484 -11.41 -0.98 7.36
CA LEU A 484 -11.66 0.11 6.42
C LEU A 484 -10.37 0.86 6.06
N ILE A 485 -9.47 1.08 7.02
CA ILE A 485 -8.14 1.63 6.77
C ILE A 485 -7.36 0.70 5.82
N VAL A 486 -7.36 -0.60 6.07
CA VAL A 486 -6.69 -1.59 5.19
C VAL A 486 -7.31 -1.59 3.80
N ALA A 487 -8.64 -1.54 3.68
CA ALA A 487 -9.34 -1.52 2.40
C ALA A 487 -8.99 -0.29 1.56
N SER A 488 -8.76 0.87 2.20
CA SER A 488 -8.30 2.07 1.49
C SER A 488 -6.92 1.88 0.85
N MET A 489 -6.04 1.11 1.50
CA MET A 489 -4.69 0.80 1.00
C MET A 489 -4.67 -0.37 -0.01
N THR A 490 -5.65 -1.27 0.07
CA THR A 490 -5.74 -2.50 -0.74
C THR A 490 -7.13 -2.69 -1.36
N PRO A 491 -7.61 -1.75 -2.19
CA PRO A 491 -9.02 -1.71 -2.64
C PRO A 491 -9.46 -2.90 -3.50
N SER A 492 -8.53 -3.67 -4.05
CA SER A 492 -8.80 -4.89 -4.84
C SER A 492 -8.66 -6.19 -4.04
N ASP A 493 -8.25 -6.13 -2.76
CA ASP A 493 -8.06 -7.31 -1.91
C ASP A 493 -9.41 -7.82 -1.40
N PHE A 494 -9.90 -8.88 -2.03
CA PHE A 494 -11.16 -9.50 -1.63
C PHE A 494 -11.12 -10.10 -0.21
N THR A 495 -9.95 -10.47 0.32
CA THR A 495 -9.88 -11.01 1.68
C THR A 495 -10.25 -9.95 2.71
N VAL A 496 -9.74 -8.74 2.55
CA VAL A 496 -10.10 -7.59 3.40
C VAL A 496 -11.59 -7.26 3.27
N LEU A 497 -12.11 -7.26 2.04
CA LEU A 497 -13.54 -7.06 1.83
C LEU A 497 -14.38 -8.12 2.55
N SER A 498 -13.97 -9.38 2.50
CA SER A 498 -14.66 -10.49 3.18
C SER A 498 -14.69 -10.29 4.70
N ASP A 499 -13.59 -9.80 5.29
CA ASP A 499 -13.49 -9.52 6.73
C ASP A 499 -14.40 -8.33 7.13
N ILE A 500 -14.48 -7.30 6.29
CA ILE A 500 -15.43 -6.18 6.46
C ILE A 500 -16.87 -6.69 6.41
N VAL A 501 -17.21 -7.52 5.43
CA VAL A 501 -18.54 -8.12 5.31
C VAL A 501 -18.89 -8.95 6.54
N GLU A 502 -17.94 -9.75 7.05
CA GLU A 502 -18.12 -10.51 8.29
C GLU A 502 -18.38 -9.61 9.50
N SER A 503 -17.66 -8.47 9.58
CA SER A 503 -17.88 -7.49 10.64
C SER A 503 -19.29 -6.88 10.57
N TYR A 504 -19.79 -6.53 9.39
CA TYR A 504 -21.16 -6.07 9.20
C TYR A 504 -22.20 -7.14 9.57
N ILE A 505 -21.98 -8.40 9.18
CA ILE A 505 -22.86 -9.53 9.53
C ILE A 505 -22.94 -9.71 11.06
N ARG A 506 -21.80 -9.64 11.76
CA ARG A 506 -21.78 -9.71 13.24
C ARG A 506 -22.52 -8.57 13.92
N LYS A 507 -22.59 -7.42 13.28
CA LYS A 507 -23.40 -6.26 13.70
C LYS A 507 -24.88 -6.37 13.27
N ASN A 508 -25.31 -7.46 12.66
CA ASN A 508 -26.60 -7.61 11.99
C ASN A 508 -26.91 -6.55 10.93
N ASN A 509 -25.87 -5.91 10.39
CA ASN A 509 -26.01 -4.89 9.33
C ASN A 509 -25.87 -5.51 7.94
N PHE A 510 -26.87 -6.27 7.53
CA PHE A 510 -26.89 -6.98 6.24
C PHE A 510 -26.99 -6.04 5.02
N GLU A 511 -27.53 -4.83 5.20
CA GLU A 511 -27.68 -3.88 4.09
C GLU A 511 -26.33 -3.33 3.65
N ASP A 512 -25.47 -2.90 4.59
CA ASP A 512 -24.14 -2.44 4.27
C ASP A 512 -23.25 -3.58 3.77
N ALA A 513 -23.39 -4.79 4.33
CA ALA A 513 -22.72 -5.97 3.79
C ALA A 513 -23.05 -6.25 2.32
N LYS A 514 -24.34 -6.17 1.95
CA LYS A 514 -24.80 -6.31 0.55
C LYS A 514 -24.27 -5.19 -0.34
N LYS A 515 -24.35 -3.95 0.15
CA LYS A 515 -23.92 -2.77 -0.59
C LYS A 515 -22.44 -2.86 -0.97
N ILE A 516 -21.57 -3.13 0.00
CA ILE A 516 -20.12 -3.17 -0.24
C ILE A 516 -19.72 -4.31 -1.20
N LEU A 517 -20.41 -5.46 -1.14
CA LEU A 517 -20.19 -6.56 -2.08
C LEU A 517 -20.62 -6.21 -3.50
N LYS A 518 -21.77 -5.52 -3.67
CA LYS A 518 -22.23 -5.05 -4.97
C LYS A 518 -21.30 -4.01 -5.57
N ASP A 519 -20.89 -3.01 -4.78
CA ASP A 519 -19.99 -1.95 -5.21
C ASP A 519 -18.63 -2.53 -5.65
N PHE A 520 -18.13 -3.53 -4.92
CA PHE A 520 -16.91 -4.23 -5.31
C PHE A 520 -17.10 -5.04 -6.60
N GLY A 521 -18.22 -5.73 -6.77
CA GLY A 521 -18.52 -6.48 -7.99
C GLY A 521 -18.62 -5.57 -9.22
N VAL A 522 -19.22 -4.38 -9.09
CA VAL A 522 -19.26 -3.37 -10.16
C VAL A 522 -17.85 -2.88 -10.51
N LYS A 523 -17.01 -2.62 -9.50
CA LYS A 523 -15.65 -2.13 -9.70
C LYS A 523 -14.70 -3.20 -10.25
N TYR A 524 -14.89 -4.46 -9.84
CA TYR A 524 -14.06 -5.60 -10.22
C TYR A 524 -14.90 -6.74 -10.81
N PRO A 525 -15.53 -6.56 -11.98
CA PRO A 525 -16.56 -7.46 -12.52
C PRO A 525 -16.05 -8.88 -12.80
N ASN A 526 -14.75 -9.06 -13.01
CA ASN A 526 -14.12 -10.37 -13.21
C ASN A 526 -13.73 -11.09 -11.90
N ASN A 527 -13.99 -10.47 -10.74
CA ASN A 527 -13.73 -11.10 -9.46
C ASN A 527 -14.95 -11.86 -8.98
N TYR A 528 -15.04 -13.14 -9.32
CA TYR A 528 -16.19 -14.00 -8.97
C TYR A 528 -16.45 -14.12 -7.47
N LYS A 529 -15.43 -13.89 -6.62
CA LYS A 529 -15.53 -14.09 -5.15
C LYS A 529 -16.55 -13.15 -4.51
N SER A 530 -16.70 -11.93 -5.02
CA SER A 530 -17.70 -10.97 -4.51
C SER A 530 -19.13 -11.44 -4.76
N TYR A 531 -19.38 -11.98 -5.94
CA TYR A 531 -20.69 -12.54 -6.28
C TYR A 531 -20.96 -13.84 -5.49
N SER A 532 -19.93 -14.69 -5.32
CA SER A 532 -20.05 -15.89 -4.47
C SER A 532 -20.42 -15.53 -3.04
N LYS A 533 -19.74 -14.54 -2.45
CA LYS A 533 -20.00 -14.07 -1.07
C LYS A 533 -21.36 -13.39 -0.94
N LEU A 534 -21.80 -12.66 -1.96
CA LEU A 534 -23.15 -12.07 -2.01
C LEU A 534 -24.22 -13.15 -2.11
N GLY A 535 -23.97 -14.22 -2.86
CA GLY A 535 -24.82 -15.40 -2.92
C GLY A 535 -24.95 -16.08 -1.55
N GLU A 536 -23.84 -16.31 -0.84
CA GLU A 536 -23.84 -16.85 0.53
C GLU A 536 -24.65 -15.96 1.49
N LEU A 537 -24.51 -14.64 1.37
CA LEU A 537 -25.24 -13.69 2.20
C LEU A 537 -26.75 -13.80 1.94
N TYR A 538 -27.20 -13.82 0.67
CA TYR A 538 -28.60 -14.02 0.33
C TYR A 538 -29.14 -15.39 0.79
N GLU A 539 -28.32 -16.44 0.69
CA GLU A 539 -28.68 -17.78 1.19
C GLU A 539 -28.91 -17.77 2.71
N SER A 540 -28.04 -17.09 3.48
CA SER A 540 -28.20 -16.94 4.94
C SER A 540 -29.45 -16.17 5.33
N MET A 541 -29.91 -15.25 4.48
CA MET A 541 -31.16 -14.49 4.65
C MET A 541 -32.42 -15.25 4.16
N GLY A 542 -32.26 -16.44 3.57
CA GLY A 542 -33.36 -17.21 2.99
C GLY A 542 -33.80 -16.73 1.60
N GLU A 543 -33.10 -15.76 1.00
CA GLU A 543 -33.41 -15.18 -0.30
C GLU A 543 -32.82 -16.03 -1.44
N PHE A 544 -33.19 -17.33 -1.51
CA PHE A 544 -32.58 -18.35 -2.39
C PHE A 544 -32.62 -17.98 -3.88
N GLY A 545 -33.66 -17.24 -4.34
CA GLY A 545 -33.73 -16.74 -5.72
C GLY A 545 -32.59 -15.82 -6.07
N LYS A 546 -32.34 -14.81 -5.22
CA LYS A 546 -31.24 -13.86 -5.42
C LYS A 546 -29.88 -14.54 -5.25
N ALA A 547 -29.76 -15.49 -4.32
CA ALA A 547 -28.55 -16.29 -4.16
C ALA A 547 -28.21 -17.06 -5.45
N LYS A 548 -29.21 -17.70 -6.06
CA LYS A 548 -29.05 -18.43 -7.32
C LYS A 548 -28.55 -17.51 -8.46
N GLU A 549 -29.14 -16.32 -8.62
CA GLU A 549 -28.70 -15.33 -9.61
C GLU A 549 -27.22 -14.99 -9.45
N GLN A 550 -26.74 -14.79 -8.21
CA GLN A 550 -25.35 -14.48 -7.96
C GLN A 550 -24.43 -15.65 -8.32
N TYR A 551 -24.79 -16.87 -7.98
CA TYR A 551 -24.00 -18.07 -8.32
C TYR A 551 -24.00 -18.36 -9.82
N GLU A 552 -25.05 -18.01 -10.55
CA GLU A 552 -25.09 -18.08 -12.01
C GLU A 552 -24.09 -17.09 -12.63
N ILE A 553 -23.99 -15.85 -12.10
CA ILE A 553 -22.95 -14.88 -12.51
C ILE A 553 -21.55 -15.45 -12.26
N VAL A 554 -21.32 -16.07 -11.11
CA VAL A 554 -20.04 -16.74 -10.83
C VAL A 554 -19.70 -17.80 -11.87
N SER A 555 -20.69 -18.60 -12.29
CA SER A 555 -20.48 -19.65 -13.29
C SER A 555 -20.18 -19.11 -14.70
N LEU A 556 -20.59 -17.87 -15.00
CA LEU A 556 -20.22 -17.17 -16.24
C LEU A 556 -18.77 -16.67 -16.21
N ILE A 557 -18.30 -16.21 -15.04
CA ILE A 557 -16.94 -15.66 -14.87
C ILE A 557 -15.92 -16.80 -14.77
N GLU A 558 -16.22 -17.79 -13.93
CA GLU A 558 -15.34 -18.92 -13.64
C GLU A 558 -16.14 -20.22 -13.75
N PRO A 559 -16.21 -20.84 -14.93
CA PRO A 559 -16.97 -22.06 -15.16
C PRO A 559 -16.58 -23.17 -14.19
N ASN A 560 -17.60 -23.87 -13.70
CA ASN A 560 -17.47 -25.04 -12.84
C ASN A 560 -17.15 -24.79 -11.34
N ILE A 561 -16.92 -23.57 -10.88
CA ILE A 561 -16.63 -23.30 -9.46
C ILE A 561 -17.84 -23.59 -8.57
N ASN A 562 -19.04 -23.18 -9.00
CA ASN A 562 -20.26 -23.22 -8.17
C ASN A 562 -21.26 -24.31 -8.55
N ASP A 563 -20.90 -25.30 -9.37
CA ASP A 563 -21.83 -26.35 -9.81
C ASP A 563 -22.46 -27.11 -8.63
N ILE A 564 -21.66 -27.39 -7.59
CA ILE A 564 -22.15 -28.08 -6.38
C ILE A 564 -23.09 -27.17 -5.58
N THR A 565 -22.76 -25.88 -5.46
CA THR A 565 -23.55 -24.90 -4.73
C THR A 565 -24.88 -24.64 -5.45
N LEU A 566 -24.87 -24.50 -6.78
CA LEU A 566 -26.08 -24.39 -7.58
C LEU A 566 -26.97 -25.62 -7.47
N ALA A 567 -26.38 -26.84 -7.49
CA ALA A 567 -27.14 -28.06 -7.27
C ALA A 567 -27.77 -28.11 -5.86
N LYS A 568 -27.06 -27.66 -4.82
CA LYS A 568 -27.62 -27.55 -3.46
C LYS A 568 -28.76 -26.53 -3.39
N ILE A 569 -28.67 -25.40 -4.06
CA ILE A 569 -29.73 -24.39 -4.11
C ILE A 569 -30.98 -24.91 -4.81
N GLU A 570 -30.85 -25.70 -5.89
CA GLU A 570 -31.99 -26.34 -6.53
C GLU A 570 -32.82 -27.19 -5.54
N THR A 571 -32.18 -27.80 -4.55
CA THR A 571 -32.92 -28.55 -3.51
C THR A 571 -33.77 -27.65 -2.61
N LYS A 572 -33.44 -26.37 -2.48
CA LYS A 572 -34.25 -25.40 -1.73
C LYS A 572 -35.55 -25.02 -2.45
N PHE A 573 -35.54 -25.19 -3.76
CA PHE A 573 -36.73 -25.02 -4.61
C PHE A 573 -37.50 -26.33 -4.82
N GLY A 574 -37.06 -27.45 -4.23
CA GLY A 574 -37.68 -28.77 -4.42
C GLY A 574 -37.25 -29.48 -5.70
N ASN A 575 -36.32 -28.94 -6.47
CA ASN A 575 -35.84 -29.49 -7.74
C ASN A 575 -34.79 -30.58 -7.53
N PHE A 576 -35.13 -31.63 -6.74
CA PHE A 576 -34.18 -32.66 -6.34
C PHE A 576 -33.59 -33.44 -7.51
N ASP A 577 -34.42 -33.80 -8.53
CA ASP A 577 -33.94 -34.54 -9.69
C ASP A 577 -32.92 -33.73 -10.51
N LEU A 578 -33.14 -32.45 -10.68
CA LEU A 578 -32.21 -31.54 -11.38
C LEU A 578 -30.87 -31.47 -10.61
N ALA A 579 -30.94 -31.33 -9.29
CA ALA A 579 -29.75 -31.28 -8.42
C ALA A 579 -28.95 -32.59 -8.50
N VAL A 580 -29.63 -33.73 -8.43
CA VAL A 580 -29.01 -35.06 -8.54
C VAL A 580 -28.33 -35.21 -9.89
N ASN A 581 -29.03 -34.91 -11.01
CA ASN A 581 -28.46 -35.07 -12.34
C ASN A 581 -27.17 -34.24 -12.51
N LYS A 582 -27.19 -32.96 -12.12
CA LYS A 582 -25.99 -32.10 -12.16
C LYS A 582 -24.80 -32.67 -11.39
N LEU A 583 -25.04 -33.19 -10.18
CA LEU A 583 -23.96 -33.75 -9.35
C LEU A 583 -23.45 -35.09 -9.86
N VAL A 584 -24.33 -35.94 -10.41
CA VAL A 584 -23.94 -37.21 -11.04
C VAL A 584 -23.08 -36.97 -12.28
N ASP A 585 -23.43 -35.99 -13.11
CA ASP A 585 -22.66 -35.61 -14.30
C ASP A 585 -21.27 -35.10 -13.88
N LEU A 586 -21.19 -34.32 -12.79
CA LEU A 586 -19.93 -33.86 -12.23
C LEU A 586 -19.04 -34.98 -11.71
N CYS A 587 -19.63 -36.02 -11.07
CA CYS A 587 -18.89 -37.20 -10.62
C CYS A 587 -18.35 -38.01 -11.80
N LYS A 588 -19.11 -38.15 -12.89
CA LYS A 588 -18.71 -38.86 -14.10
C LYS A 588 -17.72 -38.11 -14.98
N SER A 589 -17.64 -36.81 -14.86
CA SER A 589 -16.78 -35.97 -15.70
C SER A 589 -15.29 -36.34 -15.53
N PRO A 590 -14.56 -36.62 -16.63
CA PRO A 590 -13.13 -36.87 -16.57
C PRO A 590 -12.32 -35.61 -16.19
N LYS A 591 -12.90 -34.43 -16.36
CA LYS A 591 -12.29 -33.14 -16.01
C LYS A 591 -12.42 -32.81 -14.53
N SER A 592 -13.23 -33.52 -13.76
CA SER A 592 -13.42 -33.29 -12.33
C SER A 592 -12.25 -33.83 -11.52
N THR A 593 -11.68 -32.97 -10.67
CA THR A 593 -10.62 -33.35 -9.72
C THR A 593 -11.16 -34.29 -8.65
N LYS A 594 -10.25 -35.04 -7.99
CA LYS A 594 -10.58 -35.96 -6.88
C LYS A 594 -11.39 -35.27 -5.79
N ASN A 595 -10.95 -34.10 -5.34
CA ASN A 595 -11.62 -33.31 -4.28
C ASN A 595 -13.01 -32.83 -4.71
N ARG A 596 -13.18 -32.48 -5.99
CA ARG A 596 -14.47 -32.06 -6.53
C ARG A 596 -15.46 -33.22 -6.60
N LYS A 597 -15.00 -34.42 -7.04
CA LYS A 597 -15.81 -35.64 -7.01
C LYS A 597 -16.22 -35.99 -5.58
N TYR A 598 -15.29 -35.93 -4.63
CA TYR A 598 -15.59 -36.13 -3.21
C TYR A 598 -16.68 -35.21 -2.70
N SER A 599 -16.54 -33.91 -2.94
CA SER A 599 -17.54 -32.90 -2.51
C SER A 599 -18.91 -33.13 -3.17
N ALA A 600 -18.94 -33.53 -4.45
CA ALA A 600 -20.18 -33.84 -5.16
C ALA A 600 -20.85 -35.09 -4.61
N LEU A 601 -20.10 -36.15 -4.31
CA LEU A 601 -20.62 -37.38 -3.69
C LEU A 601 -21.22 -37.10 -2.31
N ARG A 602 -20.57 -36.28 -1.50
CA ARG A 602 -21.12 -35.84 -0.20
C ARG A 602 -22.42 -35.04 -0.36
N ALA A 603 -22.49 -34.17 -1.36
CA ALA A 603 -23.71 -33.44 -1.66
C ALA A 603 -24.84 -34.40 -2.12
N LEU A 604 -24.52 -35.36 -3.00
CA LEU A 604 -25.47 -36.41 -3.43
C LEU A 604 -25.99 -37.23 -2.27
N SER A 605 -25.11 -37.70 -1.38
CA SER A 605 -25.47 -38.43 -0.18
C SER A 605 -26.50 -37.66 0.66
N ASN A 606 -26.24 -36.36 0.92
CA ASN A 606 -27.16 -35.51 1.67
C ASN A 606 -28.52 -35.30 0.97
N ILE A 607 -28.53 -35.19 -0.39
CA ILE A 607 -29.76 -35.05 -1.15
C ILE A 607 -30.55 -36.37 -1.10
N TYR A 608 -29.91 -37.52 -1.36
CA TYR A 608 -30.56 -38.84 -1.31
C TYR A 608 -31.12 -39.15 0.08
N TYR A 609 -30.41 -38.76 1.15
CA TYR A 609 -30.92 -38.87 2.52
C TYR A 609 -32.23 -38.07 2.70
N LYS A 610 -32.25 -36.82 2.27
CA LYS A 610 -33.43 -35.92 2.37
C LYS A 610 -34.66 -36.48 1.62
N ILE A 611 -34.45 -37.15 0.49
CA ILE A 611 -35.55 -37.74 -0.32
C ILE A 611 -35.81 -39.23 0.03
N GLY A 612 -35.24 -39.74 1.14
CA GLY A 612 -35.49 -41.07 1.66
C GLY A 612 -34.86 -42.23 0.87
N LYS A 613 -33.90 -41.95 -0.04
CA LYS A 613 -33.21 -42.98 -0.84
C LYS A 613 -31.96 -43.53 -0.10
N VAL A 614 -32.18 -44.23 1.02
CA VAL A 614 -31.13 -44.68 1.97
C VAL A 614 -30.00 -45.47 1.29
N ASN A 615 -30.34 -46.44 0.41
CA ASN A 615 -29.31 -47.23 -0.28
C ASN A 615 -28.35 -46.39 -1.11
N LYS A 616 -28.87 -45.37 -1.84
CA LYS A 616 -28.06 -44.45 -2.62
C LYS A 616 -27.24 -43.50 -1.73
N THR A 617 -27.77 -43.16 -0.53
CA THR A 617 -27.03 -42.37 0.47
C THR A 617 -25.77 -43.13 0.91
N ILE A 618 -25.90 -44.44 1.23
CA ILE A 618 -24.78 -45.29 1.66
C ILE A 618 -23.77 -45.43 0.52
N GLU A 619 -24.23 -45.76 -0.69
CA GLU A 619 -23.36 -45.90 -1.88
C GLU A 619 -22.51 -44.65 -2.12
N CYS A 620 -23.13 -43.47 -2.14
CA CYS A 620 -22.41 -42.22 -2.32
C CYS A 620 -21.43 -41.90 -1.17
N SER A 621 -21.77 -42.29 0.06
CA SER A 621 -20.88 -42.09 1.22
C SER A 621 -19.67 -43.02 1.17
N GLU A 622 -19.86 -44.30 0.78
CA GLU A 622 -18.77 -45.24 0.58
C GLU A 622 -17.84 -44.82 -0.55
N ASP A 623 -18.40 -44.34 -1.66
CA ASP A 623 -17.59 -43.87 -2.78
C ASP A 623 -16.83 -42.58 -2.43
N ALA A 624 -17.41 -41.68 -1.63
CA ALA A 624 -16.70 -40.54 -1.07
C ALA A 624 -15.54 -40.99 -0.16
N TYR A 625 -15.77 -41.95 0.75
CA TYR A 625 -14.75 -42.48 1.63
C TYR A 625 -13.58 -43.15 0.88
N LYS A 626 -13.86 -43.87 -0.24
CA LYS A 626 -12.80 -44.44 -1.11
C LYS A 626 -11.91 -43.36 -1.74
N LEU A 627 -12.48 -42.18 -2.00
CA LEU A 627 -11.71 -41.02 -2.51
C LEU A 627 -10.88 -40.32 -1.42
N ASP A 628 -11.43 -40.21 -0.21
CA ASP A 628 -10.75 -39.58 0.92
C ASP A 628 -11.18 -40.23 2.23
N PRO A 629 -10.33 -41.17 2.76
CA PRO A 629 -10.62 -41.93 3.97
C PRO A 629 -10.54 -41.15 5.28
N THR A 630 -10.14 -39.85 5.25
CA THR A 630 -10.12 -38.97 6.43
C THR A 630 -11.44 -38.20 6.50
#